data_aa72f27cc291c6928d35a670f2523115
#
_entry.id   aa72f27cc291c6928d35a670f2523115
#
_cell.length_a   1.000
_cell.length_b   1.000
_cell.length_c   1.000
_cell.angle_alpha   90.00
_cell.angle_beta   90.00
_cell.angle_gamma   90.00
#
_symmetry.space_group_name_H-M   'P 1'
#
loop_
_entity.id
_entity.type
_entity.pdbx_description
1 polymer ?
#
loop_
_entity_poly.entity_id
_entity_poly.type
_entity_poly.pdbx_seq_one_letter_code
_entity_poly.pdbx_strand_id
1 'polypeptide(L)'
;RTVTGVQTCALPICSAAFGKWASKHIKTRIGAQISVMVLGILIFVDDYFNCLTVGSVMRPVTDRHKVSRAKLSYIIDATAAPVCIIAPISSWAAAVTSSVPEDAGINGFAVFLQTIPYNLYAILTLVMVLLVTVLRVDFGPMKKHEMNAIAGDLFTTPGRPYEGNEEEVVNDKAHVLDLILPVAVLIASSIVAMVYTGGFFDGASFVDAFAASDASVGLVLGGAVTLVFTFIYYMMRDVLSFEEFAKCIPEGFQSMIAPILILTMAWTLSGMTNLLGAKYFVADLVANSASAMQGFLPMIIFLVAAFLAFATGTSWGTFSILIPIVIGVFPEGQMMVISIASCLAGAVCGDHCSPISDTTIMASAGGHCEHVNHVVTQLPYVLVVGSVCMVGYLLIGILKAAGLDAVVWLTLPVCIVILCAVLCVIRAKTGGKEEI
;
A
#
# COMPACT_ATOMS: atom_id res chain seq x y z
N ARG A 1 14.84 8.87 -0.19
CA ARG A 1 15.57 9.39 -1.36
C ARG A 1 16.57 8.37 -1.93
N THR A 2 17.38 7.72 -1.09
CA THR A 2 18.35 6.69 -1.52
C THR A 2 17.68 5.38 -1.97
N VAL A 3 16.59 4.99 -1.34
CA VAL A 3 15.80 3.80 -1.68
C VAL A 3 15.27 3.89 -3.11
N THR A 4 14.70 5.03 -3.51
CA THR A 4 14.11 5.24 -4.84
C THR A 4 15.16 5.20 -5.96
N GLY A 5 16.39 5.69 -5.72
CA GLY A 5 17.47 5.60 -6.69
C GLY A 5 17.86 4.16 -7.03
N VAL A 6 17.94 3.27 -6.01
CA VAL A 6 18.19 1.82 -6.23
C VAL A 6 17.09 1.22 -7.10
N GLN A 7 15.86 1.61 -6.83
CA GLN A 7 14.68 1.09 -7.47
C GLN A 7 14.60 1.46 -8.95
N THR A 8 14.87 2.73 -9.28
CA THR A 8 14.84 3.22 -10.67
C THR A 8 15.91 2.53 -11.55
N CYS A 9 17.05 2.17 -10.97
CA CYS A 9 18.08 1.40 -11.69
C CYS A 9 17.70 -0.05 -11.98
N ALA A 10 16.92 -0.69 -11.09
CA ALA A 10 16.58 -2.10 -11.22
C ALA A 10 15.45 -2.36 -12.23
N LEU A 11 14.51 -1.41 -12.36
CA LEU A 11 13.27 -1.56 -13.13
C LEU A 11 13.44 -1.95 -14.60
N PRO A 12 14.22 -1.22 -15.44
CA PRO A 12 14.27 -1.48 -16.88
C PRO A 12 14.94 -2.82 -17.23
N ILE A 13 15.83 -3.31 -16.36
CA ILE A 13 16.70 -4.43 -16.63
C ILE A 13 16.02 -5.76 -16.30
N CYS A 14 15.26 -5.76 -15.20
CA CYS A 14 14.81 -7.00 -14.57
C CYS A 14 13.44 -7.47 -15.05
N SER A 15 12.62 -6.57 -15.63
CA SER A 15 11.27 -6.90 -16.10
C SER A 15 11.27 -8.00 -17.17
N ALA A 16 12.11 -7.86 -18.18
CA ALA A 16 12.19 -8.85 -19.28
C ALA A 16 12.75 -10.20 -18.81
N ALA A 17 13.77 -10.23 -17.95
CA ALA A 17 14.35 -11.46 -17.42
C ALA A 17 13.36 -12.21 -16.52
N PHE A 18 12.67 -11.49 -15.63
CA PHE A 18 11.63 -12.05 -14.78
C PHE A 18 10.44 -12.55 -15.60
N GLY A 19 10.00 -11.78 -16.60
CA GLY A 19 8.93 -12.17 -17.53
C GLY A 19 9.25 -13.48 -18.25
N LYS A 20 10.47 -13.66 -18.75
CA LYS A 20 10.94 -14.93 -19.36
C LYS A 20 10.92 -16.09 -18.35
N TRP A 21 11.36 -15.87 -17.11
CA TRP A 21 11.33 -16.90 -16.06
C TRP A 21 9.90 -17.25 -15.66
N ALA A 22 9.07 -16.25 -15.39
CA ALA A 22 7.68 -16.40 -14.98
C ALA A 22 6.85 -17.12 -16.05
N SER A 23 7.08 -16.83 -17.33
CA SER A 23 6.38 -17.49 -18.45
C SER A 23 6.64 -18.99 -18.55
N LYS A 24 7.76 -19.49 -18.00
CA LYS A 24 8.07 -20.92 -17.94
C LYS A 24 7.40 -21.63 -16.76
N HIS A 25 7.18 -20.93 -15.67
CA HIS A 25 6.70 -21.50 -14.39
C HIS A 25 5.21 -21.26 -14.14
N ILE A 26 4.68 -20.13 -14.58
CA ILE A 26 3.27 -19.77 -14.44
C ILE A 26 2.50 -20.31 -15.63
N LYS A 27 1.52 -21.19 -15.38
CA LYS A 27 0.79 -21.89 -16.45
C LYS A 27 -0.71 -21.60 -16.44
N THR A 28 -1.22 -20.89 -15.44
CA THR A 28 -2.65 -20.66 -15.28
C THR A 28 -2.95 -19.19 -15.06
N ARG A 29 -4.15 -18.76 -15.44
CA ARG A 29 -4.64 -17.39 -15.23
C ARG A 29 -4.70 -17.01 -13.76
N ILE A 30 -5.15 -17.94 -12.89
CA ILE A 30 -5.09 -17.77 -11.43
C ILE A 30 -3.64 -17.62 -10.96
N GLY A 31 -2.76 -18.51 -11.43
CA GLY A 31 -1.34 -18.44 -11.10
C GLY A 31 -0.70 -17.10 -11.47
N ALA A 32 -1.06 -16.53 -12.63
CA ALA A 32 -0.60 -15.21 -13.02
C ALA A 32 -1.05 -14.12 -12.05
N GLN A 33 -2.33 -14.07 -11.68
CA GLN A 33 -2.86 -13.09 -10.72
C GLN A 33 -2.27 -13.25 -9.31
N ILE A 34 -2.13 -14.50 -8.83
CA ILE A 34 -1.47 -14.78 -7.54
C ILE A 34 0.00 -14.34 -7.58
N SER A 35 0.69 -14.53 -8.69
CA SER A 35 2.09 -14.10 -8.83
C SER A 35 2.22 -12.56 -8.81
N VAL A 36 1.26 -11.82 -9.40
CA VAL A 36 1.19 -10.36 -9.26
C VAL A 36 1.05 -9.97 -7.79
N MET A 37 0.09 -10.60 -7.09
CA MET A 37 -0.14 -10.34 -5.66
C MET A 37 1.09 -10.66 -4.80
N VAL A 38 1.72 -11.82 -5.02
CA VAL A 38 2.92 -12.23 -4.27
C VAL A 38 4.08 -11.26 -4.52
N LEU A 39 4.31 -10.86 -5.78
CA LEU A 39 5.36 -9.89 -6.09
C LEU A 39 5.05 -8.52 -5.47
N GLY A 40 3.80 -8.07 -5.51
CA GLY A 40 3.36 -6.86 -4.84
C GLY A 40 3.60 -6.89 -3.32
N ILE A 41 3.30 -8.02 -2.67
CA ILE A 41 3.59 -8.19 -1.24
C ILE A 41 5.10 -8.19 -0.95
N LEU A 42 5.91 -8.76 -1.82
CA LEU A 42 7.38 -8.79 -1.64
C LEU A 42 8.03 -7.43 -1.82
N ILE A 43 7.41 -6.54 -2.62
CA ILE A 43 7.91 -5.17 -2.85
C ILE A 43 7.19 -4.20 -1.91
N PHE A 44 7.33 -4.38 -0.62
CA PHE A 44 6.62 -3.65 0.43
C PHE A 44 7.30 -2.37 0.92
N VAL A 45 8.48 -2.05 0.41
CA VAL A 45 9.31 -0.95 0.93
C VAL A 45 8.73 0.41 0.57
N ASP A 46 8.15 0.52 -0.64
CA ASP A 46 7.60 1.76 -1.17
C ASP A 46 6.50 1.45 -2.19
N ASP A 47 5.38 2.15 -2.10
CA ASP A 47 4.17 1.90 -2.92
C ASP A 47 4.31 2.39 -4.37
N TYR A 48 4.98 3.51 -4.62
CA TYR A 48 5.23 3.98 -5.99
C TYR A 48 6.13 3.01 -6.76
N PHE A 49 7.19 2.56 -6.08
CA PHE A 49 8.05 1.53 -6.65
C PHE A 49 7.31 0.22 -6.89
N ASN A 50 6.47 -0.19 -5.95
CA ASN A 50 5.61 -1.34 -6.11
C ASN A 50 4.79 -1.22 -7.40
N CYS A 51 4.03 -0.14 -7.56
CA CYS A 51 3.15 0.07 -8.70
C CYS A 51 3.88 -0.06 -10.04
N LEU A 52 5.02 0.58 -10.20
CA LEU A 52 5.76 0.58 -11.45
C LEU A 52 6.48 -0.74 -11.71
N THR A 53 7.11 -1.32 -10.66
CA THR A 53 7.89 -2.55 -10.79
C THR A 53 6.99 -3.75 -11.06
N VAL A 54 5.97 -3.95 -10.23
CA VAL A 54 5.04 -5.06 -10.40
C VAL A 54 4.35 -4.98 -11.76
N GLY A 55 3.94 -3.76 -12.17
CA GLY A 55 3.33 -3.53 -13.46
C GLY A 55 4.25 -3.92 -14.61
N SER A 56 5.45 -3.38 -14.67
CA SER A 56 6.39 -3.65 -15.75
C SER A 56 6.81 -5.12 -15.83
N VAL A 57 7.02 -5.76 -14.68
CA VAL A 57 7.48 -7.15 -14.58
C VAL A 57 6.37 -8.15 -14.91
N MET A 58 5.14 -7.89 -14.44
CA MET A 58 4.05 -8.85 -14.53
C MET A 58 3.15 -8.67 -15.75
N ARG A 59 3.19 -7.52 -16.41
CA ARG A 59 2.40 -7.23 -17.60
C ARG A 59 2.54 -8.29 -18.71
N PRO A 60 3.75 -8.69 -19.14
CA PRO A 60 3.89 -9.72 -20.17
C PRO A 60 3.31 -11.08 -19.74
N VAL A 61 3.36 -11.38 -18.44
CA VAL A 61 2.82 -12.63 -17.87
C VAL A 61 1.29 -12.62 -17.87
N THR A 62 0.69 -11.51 -17.40
CA THR A 62 -0.77 -11.35 -17.35
C THR A 62 -1.40 -11.30 -18.74
N ASP A 63 -0.76 -10.64 -19.70
CA ASP A 63 -1.22 -10.58 -21.09
C ASP A 63 -1.28 -11.96 -21.73
N ARG A 64 -0.23 -12.74 -21.57
CA ARG A 64 -0.18 -14.12 -22.06
C ARG A 64 -1.30 -14.99 -21.49
N HIS A 65 -1.74 -14.71 -20.25
CA HIS A 65 -2.80 -15.44 -19.57
C HIS A 65 -4.16 -14.76 -19.71
N LYS A 66 -4.28 -13.77 -20.62
CA LYS A 66 -5.54 -13.07 -20.93
C LYS A 66 -6.21 -12.45 -19.69
N VAL A 67 -5.42 -11.89 -18.76
CA VAL A 67 -5.88 -11.05 -17.66
C VAL A 67 -5.96 -9.63 -18.17
N SER A 68 -7.08 -8.92 -17.93
CA SER A 68 -7.25 -7.54 -18.41
C SER A 68 -6.25 -6.59 -17.74
N ARG A 69 -5.88 -5.53 -18.45
CA ARG A 69 -5.02 -4.48 -17.90
C ARG A 69 -5.66 -3.79 -16.69
N ALA A 70 -6.98 -3.67 -16.67
CA ALA A 70 -7.74 -3.16 -15.52
C ALA A 70 -7.59 -4.07 -14.29
N LYS A 71 -7.65 -5.40 -14.46
CA LYS A 71 -7.47 -6.35 -13.36
C LYS A 71 -6.04 -6.35 -12.85
N LEU A 72 -5.06 -6.27 -13.75
CA LEU A 72 -3.65 -6.12 -13.37
C LEU A 72 -3.46 -4.85 -12.52
N SER A 73 -3.93 -3.69 -13.00
CA SER A 73 -3.81 -2.42 -12.27
C SER A 73 -4.50 -2.48 -10.90
N TYR A 74 -5.68 -3.13 -10.80
CA TYR A 74 -6.34 -3.34 -9.52
C TYR A 74 -5.49 -4.16 -8.54
N ILE A 75 -4.87 -5.26 -8.98
CA ILE A 75 -4.04 -6.08 -8.09
C ILE A 75 -2.79 -5.31 -7.66
N ILE A 76 -2.19 -4.54 -8.57
CA ILE A 76 -1.04 -3.67 -8.27
C ILE A 76 -1.42 -2.66 -7.19
N ASP A 77 -2.46 -1.87 -7.39
CA ASP A 77 -2.92 -0.83 -6.47
C ASP A 77 -3.29 -1.42 -5.10
N ALA A 78 -4.05 -2.53 -5.11
CA ALA A 78 -4.45 -3.26 -3.90
C ALA A 78 -3.28 -3.92 -3.13
N THR A 79 -2.10 -4.05 -3.72
CA THR A 79 -0.89 -4.59 -3.08
C THR A 79 0.23 -3.54 -2.92
N ALA A 80 0.00 -2.30 -3.26
CA ALA A 80 0.93 -1.19 -3.06
C ALA A 80 0.73 -0.56 -1.67
N ALA A 81 -0.07 0.49 -1.56
CA ALA A 81 -0.34 1.17 -0.30
C ALA A 81 -0.85 0.23 0.82
N PRO A 82 -1.79 -0.73 0.59
CA PRO A 82 -2.23 -1.64 1.63
C PRO A 82 -1.15 -2.54 2.21
N VAL A 83 -0.14 -2.91 1.41
CA VAL A 83 1.00 -3.68 1.92
C VAL A 83 1.97 -2.78 2.67
N CYS A 84 2.32 -1.62 2.10
CA CYS A 84 3.29 -0.71 2.71
C CYS A 84 2.84 -0.19 4.08
N ILE A 85 1.53 0.05 4.26
CA ILE A 85 0.99 0.59 5.54
C ILE A 85 0.95 -0.44 6.68
N ILE A 86 1.18 -1.72 6.40
CA ILE A 86 1.31 -2.78 7.42
C ILE A 86 2.72 -3.38 7.46
N ALA A 87 3.63 -2.88 6.62
CA ALA A 87 5.00 -3.34 6.57
C ALA A 87 5.90 -2.47 7.48
N PRO A 88 6.57 -3.07 8.48
CA PRO A 88 7.39 -2.32 9.44
C PRO A 88 8.58 -1.59 8.81
N ILE A 89 9.05 -2.05 7.64
CA ILE A 89 10.21 -1.51 6.95
C ILE A 89 9.74 -0.91 5.64
N SER A 90 8.99 0.19 5.72
CA SER A 90 8.43 0.87 4.56
C SER A 90 8.56 2.39 4.68
N SER A 91 8.45 3.08 3.56
CA SER A 91 8.32 4.54 3.52
C SER A 91 7.12 5.03 4.34
N TRP A 92 6.07 4.21 4.43
CA TRP A 92 4.86 4.49 5.21
C TRP A 92 5.10 4.43 6.72
N ALA A 93 5.90 3.48 7.20
CA ALA A 93 6.28 3.41 8.61
C ALA A 93 6.98 4.71 9.06
N ALA A 94 7.89 5.24 8.21
CA ALA A 94 8.55 6.51 8.46
C ALA A 94 7.57 7.69 8.42
N ALA A 95 6.68 7.75 7.43
CA ALA A 95 5.70 8.84 7.29
C ALA A 95 4.68 8.87 8.43
N VAL A 96 4.17 7.71 8.87
CA VAL A 96 3.26 7.62 10.02
C VAL A 96 3.98 8.00 11.31
N THR A 97 5.20 7.52 11.52
CA THR A 97 6.03 7.87 12.69
C THR A 97 6.24 9.38 12.80
N SER A 98 6.60 10.03 11.69
CA SER A 98 6.83 11.48 11.65
C SER A 98 5.55 12.33 11.77
N SER A 99 4.37 11.70 11.66
CA SER A 99 3.08 12.35 11.86
C SER A 99 2.62 12.36 13.32
N VAL A 100 3.29 11.60 14.20
CA VAL A 100 3.06 11.63 15.64
C VAL A 100 3.75 12.87 16.23
N PRO A 101 3.04 13.74 16.96
CA PRO A 101 3.64 14.94 17.54
C PRO A 101 4.75 14.60 18.56
N GLU A 102 5.88 15.30 18.50
CA GLU A 102 7.00 15.11 19.42
C GLU A 102 6.63 15.41 20.87
N ASP A 103 5.74 16.38 21.09
CA ASP A 103 5.23 16.78 22.40
C ASP A 103 4.27 15.76 23.04
N ALA A 104 3.83 14.75 22.28
CA ALA A 104 2.97 13.69 22.79
C ALA A 104 3.70 12.71 23.72
N GLY A 105 5.03 12.68 23.71
CA GLY A 105 5.83 11.75 24.51
C GLY A 105 5.65 10.27 24.15
N ILE A 106 5.19 10.00 22.91
CA ILE A 106 4.83 8.67 22.40
C ILE A 106 5.84 8.28 21.31
N ASN A 107 6.34 7.04 21.35
CA ASN A 107 7.14 6.51 20.27
C ASN A 107 6.23 6.20 19.06
N GLY A 108 6.31 7.03 18.01
CA GLY A 108 5.47 6.93 16.82
C GLY A 108 5.63 5.59 16.08
N PHE A 109 6.83 5.03 16.04
CA PHE A 109 7.07 3.74 15.40
C PHE A 109 6.46 2.58 16.19
N ALA A 110 6.56 2.60 17.52
CA ALA A 110 5.91 1.60 18.37
C ALA A 110 4.38 1.64 18.22
N VAL A 111 3.80 2.84 18.12
CA VAL A 111 2.36 3.02 17.84
C VAL A 111 2.02 2.45 16.46
N PHE A 112 2.82 2.77 15.43
CA PHE A 112 2.61 2.21 14.09
C PHE A 112 2.56 0.68 14.11
N LEU A 113 3.50 0.02 14.77
CA LEU A 113 3.51 -1.45 14.88
C LEU A 113 2.23 -1.98 15.54
N GLN A 114 1.73 -1.29 16.57
CA GLN A 114 0.51 -1.67 17.26
C GLN A 114 -0.75 -1.49 16.40
N THR A 115 -0.74 -0.58 15.42
CA THR A 115 -1.89 -0.37 14.51
C THR A 115 -2.09 -1.49 13.50
N ILE A 116 -1.04 -2.25 13.17
CA ILE A 116 -1.07 -3.28 12.10
C ILE A 116 -2.25 -4.25 12.24
N PRO A 117 -2.50 -4.91 13.39
CA PRO A 117 -3.60 -5.87 13.51
C PRO A 117 -4.99 -5.24 13.46
N TYR A 118 -5.10 -3.93 13.64
CA TYR A 118 -6.34 -3.17 13.58
C TYR A 118 -6.55 -2.42 12.27
N ASN A 119 -5.58 -2.47 11.33
CA ASN A 119 -5.73 -1.90 9.99
C ASN A 119 -6.60 -2.82 9.13
N LEU A 120 -7.92 -2.74 9.34
CA LEU A 120 -8.87 -3.65 8.68
C LEU A 120 -8.83 -3.52 7.16
N TYR A 121 -8.71 -2.29 6.62
CA TYR A 121 -8.75 -2.08 5.18
C TYR A 121 -7.57 -2.73 4.47
N ALA A 122 -6.36 -2.55 4.95
CA ALA A 122 -5.17 -3.13 4.35
C ALA A 122 -5.26 -4.67 4.29
N ILE A 123 -5.61 -5.29 5.41
CA ILE A 123 -5.70 -6.76 5.49
C ILE A 123 -6.86 -7.28 4.65
N LEU A 124 -8.05 -6.67 4.73
CA LEU A 124 -9.23 -7.11 3.98
C LEU A 124 -9.08 -6.88 2.47
N THR A 125 -8.34 -5.87 2.04
CA THR A 125 -8.02 -5.65 0.62
C THR A 125 -7.16 -6.79 0.06
N LEU A 126 -6.15 -7.24 0.79
CA LEU A 126 -5.34 -8.40 0.40
C LEU A 126 -6.18 -9.68 0.35
N VAL A 127 -7.04 -9.88 1.35
CA VAL A 127 -8.00 -11.00 1.36
C VAL A 127 -8.95 -10.91 0.17
N MET A 128 -9.43 -9.70 -0.18
CA MET A 128 -10.29 -9.47 -1.34
C MET A 128 -9.60 -9.89 -2.64
N VAL A 129 -8.37 -9.46 -2.88
CA VAL A 129 -7.60 -9.86 -4.08
C VAL A 129 -7.46 -11.37 -4.17
N LEU A 130 -7.11 -12.02 -3.05
CA LEU A 130 -7.01 -13.47 -2.98
C LEU A 130 -8.34 -14.16 -3.31
N LEU A 131 -9.42 -13.72 -2.67
CA LEU A 131 -10.74 -14.34 -2.83
C LEU A 131 -11.30 -14.15 -4.25
N VAL A 132 -11.24 -12.94 -4.83
CA VAL A 132 -11.75 -12.72 -6.20
C VAL A 132 -10.96 -13.54 -7.22
N THR A 133 -9.65 -13.72 -7.01
CA THR A 133 -8.78 -14.54 -7.86
C THR A 133 -9.11 -16.02 -7.74
N VAL A 134 -9.16 -16.56 -6.52
CA VAL A 134 -9.38 -18.00 -6.27
C VAL A 134 -10.82 -18.41 -6.60
N LEU A 135 -11.80 -17.59 -6.21
CA LEU A 135 -13.21 -17.84 -6.48
C LEU A 135 -13.61 -17.52 -7.94
N ARG A 136 -12.72 -16.90 -8.72
CA ARG A 136 -12.98 -16.43 -10.10
C ARG A 136 -14.23 -15.55 -10.16
N VAL A 137 -14.30 -14.55 -9.30
CA VAL A 137 -15.46 -13.67 -9.19
C VAL A 137 -15.08 -12.29 -9.68
N ASP A 138 -15.61 -11.91 -10.83
CA ASP A 138 -15.52 -10.55 -11.34
C ASP A 138 -16.90 -9.93 -11.42
N PHE A 139 -17.04 -8.71 -10.91
CA PHE A 139 -18.31 -8.00 -10.83
C PHE A 139 -18.17 -6.52 -11.19
N GLY A 140 -19.31 -5.86 -11.38
CA GLY A 140 -19.30 -4.48 -11.85
C GLY A 140 -18.63 -4.32 -13.22
N PRO A 141 -18.03 -3.16 -13.50
CA PRO A 141 -17.34 -2.92 -14.77
C PRO A 141 -16.16 -3.86 -15.04
N MET A 142 -15.46 -4.33 -14.01
CA MET A 142 -14.34 -5.26 -14.14
C MET A 142 -14.73 -6.54 -14.89
N LYS A 143 -15.95 -7.06 -14.67
CA LYS A 143 -16.43 -8.26 -15.37
C LYS A 143 -16.35 -8.09 -16.89
N LYS A 144 -16.76 -6.92 -17.42
CA LYS A 144 -16.69 -6.62 -18.85
C LYS A 144 -15.24 -6.63 -19.37
N HIS A 145 -14.32 -6.01 -18.62
CA HIS A 145 -12.89 -5.99 -18.99
C HIS A 145 -12.30 -7.38 -19.03
N GLU A 146 -12.62 -8.22 -18.05
CA GLU A 146 -12.14 -9.59 -17.99
C GLU A 146 -12.71 -10.47 -19.12
N MET A 147 -13.99 -10.31 -19.46
CA MET A 147 -14.60 -11.03 -20.61
C MET A 147 -13.96 -10.61 -21.94
N ASN A 148 -13.71 -9.32 -22.13
CA ASN A 148 -13.03 -8.83 -23.33
C ASN A 148 -11.59 -9.34 -23.41
N ALA A 149 -10.87 -9.39 -22.29
CA ALA A 149 -9.50 -9.91 -22.25
C ALA A 149 -9.44 -11.40 -22.65
N ILE A 150 -10.41 -12.21 -22.24
CA ILE A 150 -10.53 -13.61 -22.66
C ILE A 150 -10.76 -13.70 -24.15
N ALA A 151 -11.58 -12.82 -24.73
CA ALA A 151 -11.83 -12.71 -26.16
C ALA A 151 -10.61 -12.17 -26.96
N GLY A 152 -9.56 -11.69 -26.27
CA GLY A 152 -8.33 -11.18 -26.88
C GLY A 152 -8.14 -9.66 -26.82
N ASP A 153 -9.10 -8.91 -26.27
CA ASP A 153 -8.99 -7.46 -26.05
C ASP A 153 -8.64 -7.13 -24.60
N LEU A 154 -7.36 -6.94 -24.35
CA LEU A 154 -6.82 -6.67 -23.00
C LEU A 154 -7.16 -5.25 -22.48
N PHE A 155 -7.48 -4.31 -23.37
CA PHE A 155 -7.62 -2.90 -23.04
C PHE A 155 -9.06 -2.46 -22.86
N THR A 156 -9.99 -3.03 -23.62
CA THR A 156 -11.45 -2.66 -23.62
C THR A 156 -11.73 -1.21 -24.06
N THR A 157 -10.73 -0.36 -24.23
CA THR A 157 -10.84 1.06 -24.55
C THR A 157 -10.67 1.30 -26.04
N PRO A 158 -11.59 2.03 -26.70
CA PRO A 158 -11.50 2.28 -28.15
C PRO A 158 -10.22 3.01 -28.59
N GLY A 159 -9.69 3.91 -27.75
CA GLY A 159 -8.48 4.70 -28.04
C GLY A 159 -7.16 3.95 -27.86
N ARG A 160 -7.16 2.83 -27.15
CA ARG A 160 -5.99 1.98 -26.85
C ARG A 160 -4.66 2.74 -26.67
N PRO A 161 -4.56 3.66 -25.70
CA PRO A 161 -3.44 4.61 -25.59
C PRO A 161 -2.08 3.92 -25.38
N TYR A 162 -2.06 2.65 -24.97
CA TYR A 162 -0.86 1.88 -24.72
C TYR A 162 -0.60 0.78 -25.75
N GLU A 163 -1.42 0.67 -26.80
CA GLU A 163 -1.20 -0.32 -27.86
C GLU A 163 0.02 0.08 -28.71
N GLY A 164 0.99 -0.80 -28.87
CA GLY A 164 2.21 -0.54 -29.64
C GLY A 164 3.37 0.08 -28.87
N ASN A 165 3.22 0.42 -27.59
CA ASN A 165 4.30 0.96 -26.74
C ASN A 165 5.16 -0.15 -26.09
N GLU A 166 5.26 -1.32 -26.69
CA GLU A 166 5.92 -2.50 -26.12
C GLU A 166 7.39 -2.65 -26.55
N GLU A 167 8.13 -1.55 -26.74
CA GLU A 167 9.58 -1.66 -26.85
C GLU A 167 10.17 -1.90 -25.44
N GLU A 168 10.10 -3.15 -24.98
CA GLU A 168 10.93 -3.59 -23.85
C GLU A 168 12.39 -3.56 -24.30
N VAL A 169 13.19 -2.71 -23.67
CA VAL A 169 14.65 -2.79 -23.79
C VAL A 169 15.11 -4.10 -23.14
N VAL A 170 15.23 -5.12 -23.96
CA VAL A 170 15.68 -6.45 -23.52
C VAL A 170 17.19 -6.41 -23.35
N ASN A 171 17.66 -6.39 -22.11
CA ASN A 171 19.06 -6.64 -21.83
C ASN A 171 19.27 -8.17 -21.68
N ASP A 172 19.96 -8.79 -22.63
CA ASP A 172 20.21 -10.23 -22.63
C ASP A 172 21.11 -10.71 -21.48
N LYS A 173 21.82 -9.81 -20.80
CA LYS A 173 22.67 -10.10 -19.63
C LYS A 173 21.88 -10.11 -18.32
N ALA A 174 20.63 -9.65 -18.33
CA ALA A 174 19.82 -9.50 -17.13
C ALA A 174 19.33 -10.87 -16.61
N HIS A 175 19.41 -11.06 -15.31
CA HIS A 175 18.92 -12.22 -14.59
C HIS A 175 17.91 -11.80 -13.51
N VAL A 176 17.03 -12.71 -13.10
CA VAL A 176 16.07 -12.49 -11.99
C VAL A 176 16.77 -12.08 -10.70
N LEU A 177 17.99 -12.56 -10.47
CA LEU A 177 18.81 -12.19 -9.31
C LEU A 177 19.19 -10.69 -9.28
N ASP A 178 19.22 -10.03 -10.44
CA ASP A 178 19.55 -8.62 -10.52
C ASP A 178 18.42 -7.73 -9.96
N LEU A 179 17.20 -8.27 -9.81
CA LEU A 179 16.10 -7.65 -9.06
C LEU A 179 16.08 -8.11 -7.59
N ILE A 180 16.16 -9.41 -7.35
CA ILE A 180 15.96 -9.98 -6.01
C ILE A 180 17.07 -9.55 -5.06
N LEU A 181 18.33 -9.56 -5.51
CA LEU A 181 19.46 -9.30 -4.64
C LEU A 181 19.51 -7.86 -4.10
N PRO A 182 19.35 -6.80 -4.90
CA PRO A 182 19.24 -5.43 -4.39
C PRO A 182 18.10 -5.25 -3.40
N VAL A 183 16.92 -5.84 -3.64
CA VAL A 183 15.77 -5.78 -2.72
C VAL A 183 16.08 -6.51 -1.41
N ALA A 184 16.68 -7.70 -1.47
CA ALA A 184 17.08 -8.44 -0.28
C ALA A 184 18.13 -7.68 0.55
N VAL A 185 19.11 -7.06 -0.10
CA VAL A 185 20.11 -6.21 0.57
C VAL A 185 19.44 -4.97 1.17
N LEU A 186 18.48 -4.35 0.49
CA LEU A 186 17.74 -3.21 1.01
C LEU A 186 17.00 -3.57 2.31
N ILE A 187 16.28 -4.68 2.31
CA ILE A 187 15.56 -5.14 3.50
C ILE A 187 16.55 -5.42 4.65
N ALA A 188 17.61 -6.20 4.37
CA ALA A 188 18.59 -6.57 5.38
C ALA A 188 19.33 -5.35 5.98
N SER A 189 19.80 -4.43 5.12
CA SER A 189 20.51 -3.23 5.56
C SER A 189 19.59 -2.26 6.30
N SER A 190 18.30 -2.15 5.89
CA SER A 190 17.32 -1.34 6.61
C SER A 190 17.03 -1.92 8.00
N ILE A 191 16.86 -3.24 8.13
CA ILE A 191 16.71 -3.89 9.46
C ILE A 191 17.90 -3.58 10.37
N VAL A 192 19.12 -3.79 9.85
CA VAL A 192 20.35 -3.53 10.64
C VAL A 192 20.43 -2.05 11.04
N ALA A 193 20.13 -1.14 10.13
CA ALA A 193 20.15 0.29 10.41
C ALA A 193 19.06 0.70 11.42
N MET A 194 17.86 0.12 11.35
CA MET A 194 16.78 0.37 12.31
C MET A 194 17.16 -0.09 13.71
N VAL A 195 17.65 -1.32 13.89
CA VAL A 195 18.06 -1.80 15.21
C VAL A 195 19.30 -1.06 15.74
N TYR A 196 20.16 -0.55 14.84
CA TYR A 196 21.27 0.33 15.21
C TYR A 196 20.75 1.64 15.82
N THR A 197 19.81 2.33 15.17
CA THR A 197 19.22 3.58 15.69
C THR A 197 18.45 3.35 16.98
N GLY A 198 17.91 2.16 17.22
CA GLY A 198 17.18 1.79 18.43
C GLY A 198 18.03 1.30 19.60
N GLY A 199 19.39 1.36 19.48
CA GLY A 199 20.29 1.05 20.59
C GLY A 199 20.59 -0.44 20.80
N PHE A 200 20.41 -1.28 19.78
CA PHE A 200 20.76 -2.71 19.86
C PHE A 200 22.24 -2.94 20.25
N PHE A 201 23.13 -2.15 19.66
CA PHE A 201 24.57 -2.24 19.94
C PHE A 201 24.96 -1.62 21.29
N ASP A 202 24.04 -0.90 21.94
CA ASP A 202 24.19 -0.35 23.28
C ASP A 202 23.58 -1.27 24.36
N GLY A 203 23.14 -2.49 23.96
CA GLY A 203 22.66 -3.53 24.87
C GLY A 203 21.14 -3.69 24.96
N ALA A 204 20.37 -3.01 24.15
CA ALA A 204 18.91 -3.25 24.04
C ALA A 204 18.62 -4.61 23.40
N SER A 205 17.50 -5.25 23.77
CA SER A 205 17.07 -6.45 23.06
C SER A 205 16.70 -6.12 21.60
N PHE A 206 16.73 -7.12 20.71
CA PHE A 206 16.36 -6.90 19.30
C PHE A 206 14.94 -6.32 19.15
N VAL A 207 14.00 -6.82 19.94
CA VAL A 207 12.58 -6.38 19.88
C VAL A 207 12.45 -4.94 20.39
N ASP A 208 13.10 -4.61 21.51
CA ASP A 208 13.05 -3.27 22.08
C ASP A 208 13.78 -2.25 21.19
N ALA A 209 14.94 -2.62 20.66
CA ALA A 209 15.68 -1.78 19.72
C ALA A 209 14.89 -1.54 18.43
N PHE A 210 14.24 -2.57 17.89
CA PHE A 210 13.41 -2.42 16.71
C PHE A 210 12.18 -1.51 16.96
N ALA A 211 11.53 -1.68 18.10
CA ALA A 211 10.38 -0.83 18.50
C ALA A 211 10.78 0.62 18.81
N ALA A 212 12.01 0.85 19.30
CA ALA A 212 12.55 2.17 19.60
C ALA A 212 13.29 2.82 18.41
N SER A 213 13.31 2.16 17.24
CA SER A 213 14.10 2.63 16.09
C SER A 213 13.58 3.94 15.52
N ASP A 214 14.51 4.75 14.98
CA ASP A 214 14.18 5.84 14.06
C ASP A 214 14.05 5.28 12.64
N ALA A 215 12.81 5.00 12.23
CA ALA A 215 12.53 4.42 10.92
C ALA A 215 13.01 5.32 9.78
N SER A 216 12.95 6.66 9.93
CA SER A 216 13.36 7.61 8.89
C SER A 216 14.86 7.56 8.67
N VAL A 217 15.64 7.58 9.74
CA VAL A 217 17.11 7.48 9.68
C VAL A 217 17.53 6.06 9.24
N GLY A 218 16.90 5.02 9.80
CA GLY A 218 17.19 3.64 9.44
C GLY A 218 17.01 3.35 7.95
N LEU A 219 15.92 3.81 7.34
CA LEU A 219 15.65 3.65 5.90
C LEU A 219 16.65 4.44 5.02
N VAL A 220 17.06 5.63 5.44
CA VAL A 220 18.08 6.41 4.72
C VAL A 220 19.43 5.70 4.74
N LEU A 221 19.86 5.20 5.89
CA LEU A 221 21.12 4.47 6.02
C LEU A 221 21.10 3.16 5.24
N GLY A 222 20.04 2.35 5.40
CA GLY A 222 19.85 1.10 4.68
C GLY A 222 19.81 1.30 3.16
N GLY A 223 19.10 2.34 2.71
CA GLY A 223 19.05 2.74 1.30
C GLY A 223 20.40 3.18 0.74
N ALA A 224 21.19 3.93 1.51
CA ALA A 224 22.52 4.35 1.09
C ALA A 224 23.47 3.15 0.91
N VAL A 225 23.48 2.22 1.87
CA VAL A 225 24.27 0.98 1.77
C VAL A 225 23.84 0.17 0.55
N THR A 226 22.55 0.04 0.32
CA THR A 226 22.00 -0.70 -0.81
C THR A 226 22.35 -0.06 -2.15
N LEU A 227 22.33 1.28 -2.22
CA LEU A 227 22.69 2.00 -3.45
C LEU A 227 24.15 1.72 -3.83
N VAL A 228 25.05 1.78 -2.85
CA VAL A 228 26.47 1.47 -3.06
C VAL A 228 26.66 0.00 -3.47
N PHE A 229 25.97 -0.92 -2.79
CA PHE A 229 26.00 -2.34 -3.15
C PHE A 229 25.51 -2.57 -4.58
N THR A 230 24.35 -2.00 -4.94
CA THR A 230 23.75 -2.16 -6.27
C THR A 230 24.65 -1.60 -7.35
N PHE A 231 25.27 -0.45 -7.11
CA PHE A 231 26.25 0.13 -8.02
C PHE A 231 27.40 -0.84 -8.30
N ILE A 232 28.07 -1.33 -7.24
CA ILE A 232 29.18 -2.28 -7.37
C ILE A 232 28.74 -3.54 -8.08
N TYR A 233 27.59 -4.10 -7.67
CA TYR A 233 27.05 -5.34 -8.22
C TYR A 233 26.74 -5.21 -9.73
N TYR A 234 26.08 -4.14 -10.15
CA TYR A 234 25.73 -3.93 -11.57
C TYR A 234 26.95 -3.63 -12.44
N MET A 235 27.95 -2.91 -11.91
CA MET A 235 29.21 -2.68 -12.61
C MET A 235 29.99 -3.98 -12.80
N MET A 236 30.08 -4.84 -11.75
CA MET A 236 30.75 -6.14 -11.84
C MET A 236 30.04 -7.12 -12.78
N ARG A 237 28.74 -7.02 -12.91
CA ARG A 237 27.90 -7.84 -13.78
C ARG A 237 27.82 -7.31 -15.22
N ASP A 238 28.27 -6.10 -15.45
CA ASP A 238 28.17 -5.42 -16.75
C ASP A 238 26.69 -5.38 -17.25
N VAL A 239 25.76 -5.13 -16.32
CA VAL A 239 24.32 -5.06 -16.59
C VAL A 239 23.90 -3.65 -16.98
N LEU A 240 24.54 -2.63 -16.38
CA LEU A 240 24.38 -1.22 -16.68
C LEU A 240 25.75 -0.55 -16.89
N SER A 241 25.80 0.44 -17.74
CA SER A 241 26.93 1.35 -17.81
C SER A 241 26.90 2.36 -16.63
N PHE A 242 28.05 2.94 -16.31
CA PHE A 242 28.13 4.00 -15.30
C PHE A 242 27.21 5.19 -15.61
N GLU A 243 27.09 5.56 -16.89
CA GLU A 243 26.26 6.68 -17.33
C GLU A 243 24.77 6.38 -17.09
N GLU A 244 24.30 5.18 -17.41
CA GLU A 244 22.92 4.76 -17.17
C GLU A 244 22.62 4.72 -15.68
N PHE A 245 23.51 4.15 -14.86
CA PHE A 245 23.34 4.15 -13.41
C PHE A 245 23.29 5.58 -12.82
N ALA A 246 24.16 6.46 -13.29
CA ALA A 246 24.19 7.85 -12.85
C ALA A 246 22.90 8.62 -13.18
N LYS A 247 22.23 8.30 -14.31
CA LYS A 247 20.93 8.87 -14.68
C LYS A 247 19.79 8.43 -13.77
N CYS A 248 19.84 7.22 -13.26
CA CYS A 248 18.79 6.70 -12.36
C CYS A 248 18.68 7.52 -11.05
N ILE A 249 19.76 8.12 -10.57
CA ILE A 249 19.75 8.88 -9.31
C ILE A 249 18.86 10.12 -9.41
N PRO A 250 19.05 11.04 -10.39
CA PRO A 250 18.15 12.20 -10.55
C PRO A 250 16.71 11.78 -10.89
N GLU A 251 16.50 10.72 -11.64
CA GLU A 251 15.15 10.20 -11.94
C GLU A 251 14.44 9.73 -10.66
N GLY A 252 15.15 9.02 -9.78
CA GLY A 252 14.65 8.64 -8.47
C GLY A 252 14.31 9.84 -7.57
N PHE A 253 15.09 10.93 -7.65
CA PHE A 253 14.76 12.19 -6.96
C PHE A 253 13.50 12.83 -7.54
N GLN A 254 13.38 12.87 -8.87
CA GLN A 254 12.20 13.44 -9.53
C GLN A 254 10.92 12.73 -9.17
N SER A 255 10.93 11.39 -9.07
CA SER A 255 9.74 10.60 -8.67
C SER A 255 9.28 10.92 -7.25
N MET A 256 10.18 11.42 -6.36
CA MET A 256 9.87 11.79 -4.98
C MET A 256 9.47 13.25 -4.78
N ILE A 257 9.48 14.08 -5.81
CA ILE A 257 9.13 15.52 -5.66
C ILE A 257 7.68 15.67 -5.20
N ALA A 258 6.73 14.97 -5.83
CA ALA A 258 5.33 15.07 -5.47
C ALA A 258 5.05 14.59 -4.02
N PRO A 259 5.49 13.40 -3.58
CA PRO A 259 5.35 12.98 -2.19
C PRO A 259 5.96 13.96 -1.17
N ILE A 260 7.16 14.49 -1.44
CA ILE A 260 7.82 15.46 -0.55
C ILE A 260 7.00 16.74 -0.44
N LEU A 261 6.47 17.24 -1.56
CA LEU A 261 5.64 18.44 -1.58
C LEU A 261 4.33 18.23 -0.81
N ILE A 262 3.66 17.09 -1.03
CA ILE A 262 2.44 16.72 -0.31
C ILE A 262 2.68 16.69 1.19
N LEU A 263 3.72 15.99 1.66
CA LEU A 263 4.05 15.93 3.10
C LEU A 263 4.37 17.31 3.67
N THR A 264 5.15 18.12 2.95
CA THR A 264 5.52 19.47 3.40
C THR A 264 4.27 20.34 3.60
N MET A 265 3.33 20.28 2.65
CA MET A 265 2.07 21.02 2.73
C MET A 265 1.16 20.46 3.82
N ALA A 266 1.08 19.13 3.99
CA ALA A 266 0.31 18.48 5.04
C ALA A 266 0.83 18.86 6.44
N TRP A 267 2.13 18.84 6.66
CA TRP A 267 2.73 19.27 7.93
C TRP A 267 2.50 20.75 8.21
N THR A 268 2.58 21.60 7.17
CA THR A 268 2.25 23.03 7.30
C THR A 268 0.80 23.22 7.73
N LEU A 269 -0.14 22.52 7.09
CA LEU A 269 -1.57 22.58 7.42
C LEU A 269 -1.82 22.00 8.83
N SER A 270 -1.18 20.90 9.20
CA SER A 270 -1.24 20.34 10.55
C SER A 270 -0.73 21.33 11.60
N GLY A 271 0.39 22.02 11.34
CA GLY A 271 0.88 23.09 12.22
C GLY A 271 -0.13 24.22 12.36
N MET A 272 -0.75 24.68 11.27
CA MET A 272 -1.78 25.72 11.32
C MET A 272 -3.03 25.28 12.09
N THR A 273 -3.51 24.05 11.90
CA THR A 273 -4.67 23.52 12.65
C THR A 273 -4.36 23.36 14.13
N ASN A 274 -3.12 23.02 14.51
CA ASN A 274 -2.68 23.00 15.90
C ASN A 274 -2.69 24.42 16.54
N LEU A 275 -2.20 25.44 15.80
CA LEU A 275 -2.24 26.84 16.26
C LEU A 275 -3.68 27.36 16.44
N LEU A 276 -4.61 26.89 15.63
CA LEU A 276 -6.05 27.20 15.77
C LEU A 276 -6.71 26.42 16.93
N GLY A 277 -5.99 25.54 17.60
CA GLY A 277 -6.52 24.77 18.72
C GLY A 277 -7.49 23.66 18.31
N ALA A 278 -7.46 23.19 17.05
CA ALA A 278 -8.39 22.18 16.54
C ALA A 278 -8.40 20.91 17.39
N LYS A 279 -7.22 20.43 17.85
CA LYS A 279 -7.12 19.26 18.74
C LYS A 279 -7.90 19.44 20.05
N TYR A 280 -7.87 20.62 20.65
CA TYR A 280 -8.57 20.90 21.91
C TYR A 280 -10.08 21.01 21.69
N PHE A 281 -10.50 21.63 20.59
CA PHE A 281 -11.92 21.72 20.23
C PHE A 281 -12.53 20.33 20.02
N VAL A 282 -11.86 19.47 19.26
CA VAL A 282 -12.34 18.11 19.00
C VAL A 282 -12.30 17.26 20.28
N ALA A 283 -11.25 17.37 21.09
CA ALA A 283 -11.14 16.66 22.37
C ALA A 283 -12.26 17.07 23.35
N ASP A 284 -12.57 18.37 23.46
CA ASP A 284 -13.66 18.88 24.31
C ASP A 284 -15.03 18.38 23.80
N LEU A 285 -15.26 18.41 22.48
CA LEU A 285 -16.48 17.89 21.86
C LEU A 285 -16.68 16.40 22.18
N VAL A 286 -15.61 15.61 22.11
CA VAL A 286 -15.65 14.16 22.41
C VAL A 286 -15.82 13.92 23.91
N ALA A 287 -15.10 14.64 24.76
CA ALA A 287 -15.20 14.50 26.21
C ALA A 287 -16.63 14.83 26.74
N ASN A 288 -17.29 15.79 26.10
CA ASN A 288 -18.66 16.16 26.42
C ASN A 288 -19.70 15.25 25.73
N SER A 289 -19.29 14.32 24.90
CA SER A 289 -20.17 13.34 24.27
C SER A 289 -20.46 12.17 25.21
N ALA A 290 -21.65 11.56 25.08
CA ALA A 290 -21.99 10.36 25.83
C ALA A 290 -20.94 9.25 25.59
N SER A 291 -20.55 8.51 26.62
CA SER A 291 -19.54 7.44 26.54
C SER A 291 -19.82 6.42 25.44
N ALA A 292 -21.10 6.17 25.12
CA ALA A 292 -21.50 5.36 23.99
C ALA A 292 -21.03 5.94 22.64
N MET A 293 -21.00 7.27 22.45
CA MET A 293 -20.50 7.88 21.22
C MET A 293 -19.00 7.73 21.05
N GLN A 294 -18.23 7.67 22.13
CA GLN A 294 -16.77 7.47 22.06
C GLN A 294 -16.42 6.11 21.44
N GLY A 295 -17.25 5.08 21.67
CA GLY A 295 -17.10 3.78 21.02
C GLY A 295 -17.25 3.82 19.49
N PHE A 296 -18.01 4.76 18.94
CA PHE A 296 -18.21 4.90 17.49
C PHE A 296 -17.14 5.73 16.78
N LEU A 297 -16.25 6.41 17.54
CA LEU A 297 -15.23 7.27 16.95
C LEU A 297 -14.33 6.58 15.95
N PRO A 298 -13.84 5.33 16.13
CA PRO A 298 -13.04 4.68 15.09
C PRO A 298 -13.78 4.56 13.75
N MET A 299 -15.07 4.27 13.75
CA MET A 299 -15.88 4.22 12.53
C MET A 299 -16.00 5.63 11.90
N ILE A 300 -16.25 6.66 12.71
CA ILE A 300 -16.35 8.05 12.23
C ILE A 300 -15.02 8.53 11.67
N ILE A 301 -13.91 8.24 12.36
CA ILE A 301 -12.55 8.58 11.89
C ILE A 301 -12.24 7.88 10.57
N PHE A 302 -12.61 6.60 10.42
CA PHE A 302 -12.47 5.88 9.16
C PHE A 302 -13.20 6.57 8.02
N LEU A 303 -14.47 6.97 8.23
CA LEU A 303 -15.28 7.65 7.21
C LEU A 303 -14.73 9.04 6.86
N VAL A 304 -14.34 9.82 7.88
CA VAL A 304 -13.74 11.15 7.67
C VAL A 304 -12.42 11.03 6.90
N ALA A 305 -11.56 10.10 7.30
CA ALA A 305 -10.30 9.85 6.61
C ALA A 305 -10.52 9.39 5.16
N ALA A 306 -11.48 8.49 4.93
CA ALA A 306 -11.82 8.03 3.58
C ALA A 306 -12.35 9.17 2.70
N PHE A 307 -13.21 10.02 3.25
CA PHE A 307 -13.72 11.19 2.51
C PHE A 307 -12.61 12.20 2.19
N LEU A 308 -11.75 12.51 3.15
CA LEU A 308 -10.66 13.47 2.96
C LEU A 308 -9.64 12.94 1.94
N ALA A 309 -9.23 11.67 2.06
CA ALA A 309 -8.31 11.06 1.12
C ALA A 309 -8.90 10.96 -0.30
N PHE A 310 -10.19 10.63 -0.43
CA PHE A 310 -10.88 10.68 -1.71
C PHE A 310 -10.85 12.09 -2.34
N ALA A 311 -11.12 13.11 -1.53
CA ALA A 311 -11.20 14.49 -2.02
C ALA A 311 -9.84 15.11 -2.34
N THR A 312 -8.78 14.68 -1.65
CA THR A 312 -7.43 15.21 -1.80
C THR A 312 -6.53 14.35 -2.70
N GLY A 313 -6.90 13.08 -2.91
CA GLY A 313 -6.09 12.12 -3.67
C GLY A 313 -4.78 11.74 -2.98
N THR A 314 -4.74 11.83 -1.63
CA THR A 314 -3.54 11.44 -0.89
C THR A 314 -3.84 10.87 0.49
N SER A 315 -3.37 9.64 0.72
CA SER A 315 -3.39 9.02 2.03
C SER A 315 -2.45 9.76 3.00
N TRP A 316 -1.24 10.11 2.54
CA TRP A 316 -0.20 10.71 3.38
C TRP A 316 -0.62 12.08 3.93
N GLY A 317 -1.20 12.93 3.09
CA GLY A 317 -1.75 14.21 3.53
C GLY A 317 -2.87 14.04 4.55
N THR A 318 -3.73 13.06 4.33
CA THR A 318 -4.87 12.77 5.21
C THR A 318 -4.45 12.32 6.60
N PHE A 319 -3.62 11.26 6.70
CA PHE A 319 -3.23 10.79 8.03
C PHE A 319 -2.30 11.76 8.77
N SER A 320 -1.46 12.51 8.07
CA SER A 320 -0.59 13.51 8.70
C SER A 320 -1.37 14.64 9.37
N ILE A 321 -2.58 14.94 8.89
CA ILE A 321 -3.48 15.92 9.52
C ILE A 321 -4.27 15.27 10.65
N LEU A 322 -4.76 14.05 10.46
CA LEU A 322 -5.70 13.44 11.40
C LEU A 322 -5.04 12.77 12.60
N ILE A 323 -3.84 12.19 12.47
CA ILE A 323 -3.14 11.52 13.59
C ILE A 323 -2.96 12.45 14.80
N PRO A 324 -2.46 13.69 14.67
CA PRO A 324 -2.36 14.61 15.80
C PRO A 324 -3.70 14.90 16.47
N ILE A 325 -4.79 14.97 15.70
CA ILE A 325 -6.15 15.18 16.23
C ILE A 325 -6.59 13.95 17.02
N VAL A 326 -6.38 12.75 16.47
CA VAL A 326 -6.72 11.47 17.13
C VAL A 326 -5.97 11.31 18.45
N ILE A 327 -4.68 11.64 18.51
CA ILE A 327 -3.88 11.61 19.73
C ILE A 327 -4.37 12.65 20.74
N GLY A 328 -4.81 13.83 20.27
CA GLY A 328 -5.42 14.83 21.13
C GLY A 328 -6.73 14.36 21.80
N VAL A 329 -7.48 13.48 21.13
CA VAL A 329 -8.73 12.90 21.66
C VAL A 329 -8.45 11.68 22.56
N PHE A 330 -7.54 10.82 22.14
CA PHE A 330 -7.12 9.62 22.85
C PHE A 330 -5.61 9.68 23.06
N PRO A 331 -5.12 10.25 24.16
CA PRO A 331 -3.68 10.44 24.38
C PRO A 331 -2.94 9.13 24.66
N GLU A 332 -3.64 8.08 25.07
CA GLU A 332 -3.05 6.76 25.39
C GLU A 332 -4.04 5.60 25.29
N GLY A 333 -3.53 4.40 25.37
CA GLY A 333 -4.34 3.19 25.47
C GLY A 333 -4.79 2.61 24.14
N GLN A 334 -5.55 1.52 24.22
CA GLN A 334 -5.96 0.73 23.05
C GLN A 334 -6.87 1.52 22.09
N MET A 335 -7.69 2.45 22.61
CA MET A 335 -8.54 3.29 21.75
C MET A 335 -7.74 4.24 20.87
N MET A 336 -6.62 4.77 21.35
CA MET A 336 -5.69 5.56 20.53
C MET A 336 -5.19 4.72 19.35
N VAL A 337 -4.68 3.53 19.62
CA VAL A 337 -4.14 2.63 18.59
C VAL A 337 -5.20 2.26 17.55
N ILE A 338 -6.41 1.89 18.00
CA ILE A 338 -7.52 1.52 17.10
C ILE A 338 -7.95 2.73 16.26
N SER A 339 -8.02 3.91 16.86
CA SER A 339 -8.43 5.14 16.17
C SER A 339 -7.39 5.59 15.15
N ILE A 340 -6.10 5.47 15.44
CA ILE A 340 -5.03 5.70 14.46
C ILE A 340 -5.11 4.65 13.35
N ALA A 341 -5.30 3.36 13.68
CA ALA A 341 -5.47 2.32 12.68
C ALA A 341 -6.67 2.57 11.76
N SER A 342 -7.79 3.04 12.30
CA SER A 342 -8.98 3.40 11.52
C SER A 342 -8.74 4.61 10.63
N CYS A 343 -7.97 5.60 11.10
CA CYS A 343 -7.53 6.74 10.30
C CYS A 343 -6.68 6.28 9.11
N LEU A 344 -5.67 5.46 9.35
CA LEU A 344 -4.80 4.90 8.32
C LEU A 344 -5.58 4.06 7.31
N ALA A 345 -6.47 3.19 7.80
CA ALA A 345 -7.35 2.36 6.97
C ALA A 345 -8.30 3.21 6.10
N GLY A 346 -8.88 4.25 6.67
CA GLY A 346 -9.76 5.20 5.96
C GLY A 346 -8.99 5.99 4.91
N ALA A 347 -7.80 6.47 5.24
CA ALA A 347 -6.95 7.21 4.30
C ALA A 347 -6.63 6.36 3.05
N VAL A 348 -6.20 5.11 3.21
CA VAL A 348 -5.94 4.21 2.09
C VAL A 348 -7.22 3.85 1.32
N CYS A 349 -8.34 3.63 2.01
CA CYS A 349 -9.64 3.34 1.37
C CYS A 349 -10.09 4.49 0.47
N GLY A 350 -10.01 5.74 0.96
CA GLY A 350 -10.39 6.93 0.21
C GLY A 350 -9.48 7.19 -0.98
N ASP A 351 -8.20 7.01 -0.80
CA ASP A 351 -7.19 7.14 -1.82
C ASP A 351 -7.43 6.17 -2.99
N HIS A 352 -7.66 4.89 -2.71
CA HIS A 352 -8.03 3.88 -3.71
C HIS A 352 -9.35 4.19 -4.47
N CYS A 353 -10.24 5.02 -3.91
CA CYS A 353 -11.44 5.48 -4.59
C CYS A 353 -11.18 6.70 -5.48
N SER A 354 -10.09 7.43 -5.24
CA SER A 354 -9.87 8.75 -5.80
C SER A 354 -9.31 8.70 -7.22
N PRO A 355 -9.94 9.39 -8.18
CA PRO A 355 -9.40 9.50 -9.54
C PRO A 355 -8.17 10.41 -9.64
N ILE A 356 -7.83 11.15 -8.59
CA ILE A 356 -6.66 12.03 -8.53
C ILE A 356 -5.58 11.47 -7.60
N SER A 357 -5.75 10.23 -7.12
CA SER A 357 -4.75 9.53 -6.30
C SER A 357 -3.47 9.28 -7.09
N ASP A 358 -2.35 9.58 -6.46
CA ASP A 358 -1.03 9.34 -7.02
C ASP A 358 -0.74 7.84 -7.17
N THR A 359 -1.08 7.00 -6.20
CA THR A 359 -0.92 5.53 -6.28
C THR A 359 -1.81 4.92 -7.36
N THR A 360 -3.07 5.35 -7.48
CA THR A 360 -4.00 4.89 -8.51
C THR A 360 -3.52 5.30 -9.92
N ILE A 361 -2.95 6.52 -10.05
CA ILE A 361 -2.31 6.96 -11.31
C ILE A 361 -1.11 6.08 -11.63
N MET A 362 -0.23 5.80 -10.65
CA MET A 362 0.95 4.98 -10.81
C MET A 362 0.62 3.51 -11.13
N ALA A 363 -0.41 2.94 -10.49
CA ALA A 363 -0.89 1.59 -10.77
C ALA A 363 -1.46 1.46 -12.19
N SER A 364 -2.21 2.48 -12.64
CA SER A 364 -2.72 2.51 -14.01
C SER A 364 -1.59 2.63 -15.05
N ALA A 365 -0.56 3.45 -14.77
CA ALA A 365 0.61 3.58 -15.62
C ALA A 365 1.45 2.29 -15.63
N GLY A 366 1.72 1.68 -14.47
CA GLY A 366 2.43 0.41 -14.36
C GLY A 366 1.72 -0.73 -15.09
N GLY A 367 0.40 -0.83 -14.95
CA GLY A 367 -0.44 -1.82 -15.61
C GLY A 367 -0.72 -1.52 -17.10
N HIS A 368 -0.30 -0.35 -17.61
CA HIS A 368 -0.70 0.16 -18.93
C HIS A 368 -2.22 0.08 -19.15
N CYS A 369 -2.97 0.51 -18.16
CA CYS A 369 -4.42 0.65 -18.21
C CYS A 369 -4.80 2.11 -18.36
N GLU A 370 -5.84 2.40 -19.11
CA GLU A 370 -6.39 3.75 -19.10
C GLU A 370 -6.86 4.11 -17.69
N HIS A 371 -6.42 5.26 -17.18
CA HIS A 371 -6.62 5.65 -15.79
C HIS A 371 -8.09 5.64 -15.35
N VAL A 372 -8.98 6.19 -16.17
CA VAL A 372 -10.43 6.22 -15.87
C VAL A 372 -11.01 4.80 -15.79
N ASN A 373 -10.57 3.89 -16.67
CA ASN A 373 -10.99 2.49 -16.62
C ASN A 373 -10.51 1.80 -15.35
N HIS A 374 -9.26 2.07 -14.92
CA HIS A 374 -8.76 1.55 -13.66
C HIS A 374 -9.61 2.01 -12.48
N VAL A 375 -9.86 3.32 -12.34
CA VAL A 375 -10.69 3.88 -11.26
C VAL A 375 -12.08 3.26 -11.25
N VAL A 376 -12.78 3.26 -12.41
CA VAL A 376 -14.17 2.78 -12.51
C VAL A 376 -14.26 1.28 -12.23
N THR A 377 -13.29 0.49 -12.64
CA THR A 377 -13.29 -0.97 -12.43
C THR A 377 -12.94 -1.37 -11.01
N GLN A 378 -12.09 -0.62 -10.31
CA GLN A 378 -11.66 -0.92 -8.94
C GLN A 378 -12.69 -0.44 -7.90
N LEU A 379 -13.42 0.65 -8.17
CA LEU A 379 -14.33 1.28 -7.22
C LEU A 379 -15.33 0.30 -6.56
N PRO A 380 -16.02 -0.62 -7.27
CA PRO A 380 -16.91 -1.59 -6.62
C PRO A 380 -16.22 -2.51 -5.62
N TYR A 381 -14.96 -2.88 -5.86
CA TYR A 381 -14.17 -3.72 -4.97
C TYR A 381 -13.81 -2.96 -3.69
N VAL A 382 -13.35 -1.73 -3.84
CA VAL A 382 -13.02 -0.85 -2.71
C VAL A 382 -14.24 -0.57 -1.85
N LEU A 383 -15.40 -0.30 -2.46
CA LEU A 383 -16.66 -0.05 -1.73
C LEU A 383 -17.12 -1.28 -0.93
N VAL A 384 -16.95 -2.50 -1.46
CA VAL A 384 -17.25 -3.72 -0.72
C VAL A 384 -16.33 -3.86 0.49
N VAL A 385 -15.02 -3.71 0.30
CA VAL A 385 -14.05 -3.81 1.41
C VAL A 385 -14.28 -2.68 2.42
N GLY A 386 -14.44 -1.44 1.99
CA GLY A 386 -14.71 -0.29 2.85
C GLY A 386 -15.98 -0.44 3.68
N SER A 387 -17.05 -1.01 3.08
CA SER A 387 -18.29 -1.30 3.82
C SER A 387 -18.09 -2.34 4.90
N VAL A 388 -17.31 -3.39 4.64
CA VAL A 388 -16.96 -4.40 5.65
C VAL A 388 -16.08 -3.79 6.75
N CYS A 389 -15.13 -2.92 6.41
CA CYS A 389 -14.32 -2.18 7.39
C CYS A 389 -15.18 -1.30 8.31
N MET A 390 -16.15 -0.60 7.73
CA MET A 390 -17.09 0.23 8.50
C MET A 390 -17.88 -0.63 9.52
N VAL A 391 -18.36 -1.80 9.11
CA VAL A 391 -19.01 -2.76 10.03
C VAL A 391 -18.02 -3.26 11.08
N GLY A 392 -16.76 -3.50 10.72
CA GLY A 392 -15.72 -3.91 11.64
C GLY A 392 -15.42 -2.85 12.72
N TYR A 393 -15.23 -1.60 12.34
CA TYR A 393 -15.00 -0.53 13.31
C TYR A 393 -16.23 -0.23 14.16
N LEU A 394 -17.43 -0.38 13.62
CA LEU A 394 -18.68 -0.33 14.39
C LEU A 394 -18.72 -1.46 15.44
N LEU A 395 -18.36 -2.67 15.05
CA LEU A 395 -18.30 -3.83 15.96
C LEU A 395 -17.28 -3.60 17.08
N ILE A 396 -16.10 -3.09 16.76
CA ILE A 396 -15.10 -2.70 17.77
C ILE A 396 -15.71 -1.73 18.78
N GLY A 397 -16.41 -0.70 18.29
CA GLY A 397 -17.07 0.28 19.15
C GLY A 397 -18.10 -0.34 20.10
N ILE A 398 -18.93 -1.27 19.59
CA ILE A 398 -19.91 -1.99 20.40
C ILE A 398 -19.24 -2.86 21.47
N LEU A 399 -18.20 -3.61 21.08
CA LEU A 399 -17.45 -4.46 22.03
C LEU A 399 -16.79 -3.65 23.13
N LYS A 400 -16.21 -2.50 22.80
CA LYS A 400 -15.63 -1.56 23.75
C LYS A 400 -16.67 -0.98 24.70
N ALA A 401 -17.80 -0.54 24.19
CA ALA A 401 -18.91 -0.04 25.00
C ALA A 401 -19.50 -1.11 25.95
N ALA A 402 -19.43 -2.38 25.54
CA ALA A 402 -19.84 -3.51 26.35
C ALA A 402 -18.78 -4.00 27.37
N GLY A 403 -17.58 -3.37 27.42
CA GLY A 403 -16.48 -3.80 28.28
C GLY A 403 -15.82 -5.12 27.88
N LEU A 404 -15.97 -5.53 26.60
CA LEU A 404 -15.47 -6.78 26.05
C LEU A 404 -14.12 -6.59 25.35
N ASP A 405 -13.19 -5.89 25.97
CA ASP A 405 -11.88 -5.53 25.41
C ASP A 405 -11.05 -6.75 24.97
N ALA A 406 -11.14 -7.83 25.72
CA ALA A 406 -10.38 -9.06 25.46
C ALA A 406 -10.73 -9.74 24.12
N VAL A 407 -11.89 -9.45 23.53
CA VAL A 407 -12.35 -10.09 22.28
C VAL A 407 -12.34 -9.17 21.06
N VAL A 408 -11.84 -7.93 21.19
CA VAL A 408 -11.74 -6.98 20.08
C VAL A 408 -10.93 -7.52 18.88
N TRP A 409 -9.93 -8.34 19.14
CA TRP A 409 -9.13 -8.99 18.09
C TRP A 409 -9.94 -9.93 17.19
N LEU A 410 -11.10 -10.44 17.65
CA LEU A 410 -11.99 -11.29 16.84
C LEU A 410 -12.68 -10.52 15.71
N THR A 411 -12.65 -9.18 15.75
CA THR A 411 -13.28 -8.36 14.71
C THR A 411 -12.71 -8.64 13.33
N LEU A 412 -11.41 -8.79 13.20
CA LEU A 412 -10.78 -9.09 11.89
C LEU A 412 -11.24 -10.45 11.33
N PRO A 413 -11.19 -11.59 12.06
CA PRO A 413 -11.77 -12.83 11.59
C PRO A 413 -13.26 -12.73 11.19
N VAL A 414 -14.06 -12.00 11.97
CA VAL A 414 -15.47 -11.77 11.64
C VAL A 414 -15.62 -11.01 10.34
N CYS A 415 -14.84 -9.94 10.13
CA CYS A 415 -14.85 -9.19 8.88
C CYS A 415 -14.42 -10.05 7.68
N ILE A 416 -13.44 -10.94 7.83
CA ILE A 416 -13.05 -11.89 6.78
C ILE A 416 -14.23 -12.82 6.43
N VAL A 417 -14.93 -13.33 7.42
CA VAL A 417 -16.12 -14.19 7.19
C VAL A 417 -17.23 -13.40 6.47
N ILE A 418 -17.49 -12.17 6.89
CA ILE A 418 -18.47 -11.29 6.22
C ILE A 418 -18.06 -11.05 4.76
N LEU A 419 -16.80 -10.73 4.50
CA LEU A 419 -16.29 -10.51 3.14
C LEU A 419 -16.45 -11.76 2.28
N CYS A 420 -16.10 -12.94 2.80
CA CYS A 420 -16.32 -14.22 2.12
C CYS A 420 -17.81 -14.44 1.80
N ALA A 421 -18.71 -14.20 2.75
CA ALA A 421 -20.14 -14.36 2.55
C ALA A 421 -20.67 -13.40 1.46
N VAL A 422 -20.26 -12.13 1.49
CA VAL A 422 -20.61 -11.12 0.47
C VAL A 422 -20.16 -11.59 -0.92
N LEU A 423 -18.92 -12.04 -1.06
CA LEU A 423 -18.40 -12.53 -2.34
C LEU A 423 -19.11 -13.80 -2.83
N CYS A 424 -19.47 -14.72 -1.93
CA CYS A 424 -20.27 -15.88 -2.30
C CYS A 424 -21.66 -15.49 -2.81
N VAL A 425 -22.30 -14.49 -2.20
CA VAL A 425 -23.59 -13.95 -2.68
C VAL A 425 -23.44 -13.26 -4.05
N ILE A 426 -22.37 -12.45 -4.22
CA ILE A 426 -22.07 -11.82 -5.51
C ILE A 426 -21.86 -12.89 -6.58
N ARG A 427 -21.06 -13.94 -6.29
CA ARG A 427 -20.82 -15.05 -7.19
C ARG A 427 -22.11 -15.75 -7.62
N ALA A 428 -23.00 -16.01 -6.67
CA ALA A 428 -24.28 -16.66 -6.96
C ALA A 428 -25.17 -15.79 -7.87
N LYS A 429 -25.14 -14.45 -7.72
CA LYS A 429 -25.92 -13.51 -8.53
C LYS A 429 -25.32 -13.22 -9.90
N THR A 430 -23.99 -13.23 -10.03
CA THR A 430 -23.31 -12.95 -11.29
C THR A 430 -23.20 -14.14 -12.23
N GLY A 431 -23.73 -15.29 -11.83
CA GLY A 431 -23.70 -16.53 -12.62
C GLY A 431 -22.29 -17.15 -12.63
N GLY A 432 -21.91 -17.81 -11.54
CA GLY A 432 -20.61 -18.44 -11.36
C GLY A 432 -20.35 -19.69 -12.20
N LYS A 433 -20.69 -19.65 -13.47
CA LYS A 433 -20.36 -20.64 -14.49
C LYS A 433 -19.93 -19.92 -15.76
N GLU A 434 -18.76 -19.31 -15.73
CA GLU A 434 -17.98 -19.21 -16.95
C GLU A 434 -16.80 -20.17 -16.74
N GLU A 435 -16.91 -21.34 -17.34
CA GLU A 435 -15.82 -22.26 -17.58
C GLU A 435 -14.77 -21.51 -18.40
N ILE A 436 -13.66 -21.18 -17.75
CA ILE A 436 -12.46 -20.66 -18.40
C ILE A 436 -11.29 -21.50 -17.91
#